data_a1d432d3d4e4a27f4558050f0dbb68e4
#
_entry.id   a1d432d3d4e4a27f4558050f0dbb68e4
#
_cell.length_a   1.000
_cell.length_b   1.000
_cell.length_c   1.000
_cell.angle_alpha   90.00
_cell.angle_beta   90.00
_cell.angle_gamma   90.00
#
_symmetry.space_group_name_H-M   'P 1'
#
loop_
_entity.id
_entity.type
_entity.pdbx_description
1 polymer ?
#
loop_
_entity_poly.entity_id
_entity_poly.type
_entity_poly.pdbx_seq_one_letter_code
_entity_poly.pdbx_strand_id
1 'polypeptide(L)'
;GTIAGKPIPGGASDGMDLELGSNTFIPGFEDQLIGLKAGDKKEFDIDFPADYQAKDLAGKKTHFSIEIKNVKEKVLPELTKEFAEKFGKSSIEELKKAISDQLSEEHSYMSLLDAKRKILDKFAESFKFDIPQGLVELEFKSIWEQLQKEMAQSSPKTKDKKESEKDETKLKKQYQKIAERRVLLGLLLAEIGREHHVTVSQKELEKAITQEVRKYPGMEQKVLDYYRSNTQAQAALRAPIFEDKVIELILQKATINEKQVSFAELKKSVDAITQEDEHS
;
A
#
# COMPACT_ATOMS: atom_id res chain seq x y z
N GLY A 1 4.17 -31.76 -11.14
CA GLY A 1 4.09 -31.08 -12.44
C GLY A 1 5.32 -31.30 -13.29
N THR A 2 5.12 -31.47 -14.60
CA THR A 2 6.19 -31.68 -15.58
C THR A 2 6.00 -30.76 -16.79
N ILE A 3 7.14 -30.27 -17.36
CA ILE A 3 7.16 -29.54 -18.64
C ILE A 3 7.98 -30.38 -19.63
N ALA A 4 7.38 -30.74 -20.76
CA ALA A 4 8.02 -31.61 -21.77
C ALA A 4 8.62 -32.91 -21.15
N GLY A 5 7.94 -33.48 -20.18
CA GLY A 5 8.35 -34.72 -19.48
C GLY A 5 9.44 -34.53 -18.41
N LYS A 6 9.91 -33.28 -18.15
CA LYS A 6 10.87 -32.98 -17.09
C LYS A 6 10.16 -32.42 -15.87
N PRO A 7 10.48 -32.89 -14.65
CA PRO A 7 9.93 -32.32 -13.42
C PRO A 7 10.27 -30.85 -13.30
N ILE A 8 9.30 -30.05 -12.87
CA ILE A 8 9.57 -28.63 -12.55
C ILE A 8 10.08 -28.50 -11.12
N PRO A 9 11.08 -27.63 -10.87
CA PRO A 9 11.57 -27.36 -9.53
C PRO A 9 10.43 -26.85 -8.64
N GLY A 10 10.20 -27.50 -7.48
CA GLY A 10 9.09 -27.16 -6.59
C GLY A 10 7.71 -27.60 -7.08
N GLY A 11 7.59 -28.32 -8.21
CA GLY A 11 6.34 -28.77 -8.79
C GLY A 11 5.83 -30.11 -8.24
N ALA A 12 6.44 -30.65 -7.20
CA ALA A 12 5.97 -31.85 -6.51
C ALA A 12 5.78 -31.54 -5.02
N SER A 13 4.65 -31.98 -4.47
CA SER A 13 4.35 -31.88 -3.05
C SER A 13 3.60 -33.13 -2.61
N ASP A 14 3.86 -33.60 -1.40
CA ASP A 14 3.15 -34.72 -0.80
C ASP A 14 2.26 -34.23 0.36
N GLY A 15 0.95 -34.23 0.13
CA GLY A 15 -0.04 -33.82 1.15
C GLY A 15 -0.17 -32.31 1.36
N MET A 16 -0.40 -31.57 0.31
CA MET A 16 -0.74 -30.16 0.35
C MET A 16 -2.24 -29.97 0.58
N ASP A 17 -2.61 -29.12 1.56
CA ASP A 17 -3.99 -28.66 1.70
C ASP A 17 -4.26 -27.50 0.72
N LEU A 18 -5.35 -27.63 -0.07
CA LEU A 18 -5.79 -26.67 -1.05
C LEU A 18 -7.27 -26.34 -0.82
N GLU A 19 -7.60 -25.06 -0.73
CA GLU A 19 -8.99 -24.58 -0.63
C GLU A 19 -9.49 -24.21 -2.02
N LEU A 20 -10.53 -24.91 -2.51
CA LEU A 20 -11.15 -24.60 -3.80
C LEU A 20 -11.82 -23.23 -3.75
N GLY A 21 -11.59 -22.40 -4.76
CA GLY A 21 -12.08 -21.02 -4.84
C GLY A 21 -11.21 -19.99 -4.12
N SER A 22 -10.06 -20.39 -3.58
CA SER A 22 -9.11 -19.47 -2.94
C SER A 22 -8.34 -18.61 -3.94
N ASN A 23 -8.26 -19.02 -5.20
CA ASN A 23 -7.41 -18.45 -6.25
C ASN A 23 -5.93 -18.36 -5.86
N THR A 24 -5.47 -19.24 -4.98
CA THR A 24 -4.08 -19.29 -4.51
C THR A 24 -3.16 -19.97 -5.53
N PHE A 25 -3.74 -20.80 -6.39
CA PHE A 25 -3.04 -21.53 -7.45
C PHE A 25 -3.17 -20.83 -8.81
N ILE A 26 -2.42 -21.33 -9.79
CA ILE A 26 -2.50 -20.82 -11.17
C ILE A 26 -3.93 -20.95 -11.69
N PRO A 27 -4.41 -19.97 -12.48
CA PRO A 27 -5.78 -19.95 -12.99
C PRO A 27 -6.15 -21.26 -13.69
N GLY A 28 -7.33 -21.81 -13.36
CA GLY A 28 -7.84 -23.06 -13.91
C GLY A 28 -7.36 -24.32 -13.19
N PHE A 29 -6.41 -24.24 -12.25
CA PHE A 29 -5.95 -25.43 -11.51
C PHE A 29 -7.03 -25.94 -10.55
N GLU A 30 -7.61 -25.05 -9.75
CA GLU A 30 -8.66 -25.40 -8.80
C GLU A 30 -9.91 -25.96 -9.48
N ASP A 31 -10.24 -25.45 -10.69
CA ASP A 31 -11.37 -25.91 -11.48
C ASP A 31 -11.24 -27.38 -11.90
N GLN A 32 -10.01 -27.87 -12.11
CA GLN A 32 -9.75 -29.26 -12.44
C GLN A 32 -10.00 -30.22 -11.28
N LEU A 33 -10.07 -29.71 -10.05
CA LEU A 33 -10.27 -30.50 -8.83
C LEU A 33 -11.73 -30.62 -8.44
N ILE A 34 -12.61 -29.81 -9.03
CA ILE A 34 -14.04 -29.80 -8.69
C ILE A 34 -14.66 -31.16 -9.02
N GLY A 35 -15.37 -31.72 -8.04
CA GLY A 35 -16.09 -33.00 -8.15
C GLY A 35 -15.25 -34.25 -7.92
N LEU A 36 -13.95 -34.13 -7.68
CA LEU A 36 -13.10 -35.26 -7.33
C LEU A 36 -13.32 -35.72 -5.88
N LYS A 37 -13.08 -37.00 -5.62
CA LYS A 37 -13.23 -37.66 -4.31
C LYS A 37 -11.88 -38.13 -3.79
N ALA A 38 -11.82 -38.39 -2.50
CA ALA A 38 -10.65 -39.05 -1.92
C ALA A 38 -10.29 -40.33 -2.61
N GLY A 39 -9.04 -40.49 -3.00
CA GLY A 39 -8.51 -41.62 -3.76
C GLY A 39 -8.50 -41.43 -5.28
N ASP A 40 -9.16 -40.38 -5.80
CA ASP A 40 -9.15 -40.09 -7.23
C ASP A 40 -7.77 -39.60 -7.69
N LYS A 41 -7.39 -40.06 -8.90
CA LYS A 41 -6.19 -39.58 -9.60
C LYS A 41 -6.63 -38.89 -10.87
N LYS A 42 -6.03 -37.74 -11.16
CA LYS A 42 -6.33 -36.97 -12.37
C LYS A 42 -5.05 -36.38 -12.95
N GLU A 43 -4.98 -36.45 -14.27
CA GLU A 43 -3.93 -35.80 -15.04
C GLU A 43 -4.55 -34.72 -15.92
N PHE A 44 -3.92 -33.55 -16.00
CA PHE A 44 -4.40 -32.46 -16.82
C PHE A 44 -3.28 -31.48 -17.16
N ASP A 45 -3.50 -30.74 -18.22
CA ASP A 45 -2.56 -29.69 -18.67
C ASP A 45 -3.09 -28.33 -18.35
N ILE A 46 -2.20 -27.45 -17.87
CA ILE A 46 -2.49 -26.01 -17.62
C ILE A 46 -1.32 -25.17 -18.11
N ASP A 47 -1.65 -24.01 -18.67
CA ASP A 47 -0.66 -23.03 -19.06
C ASP A 47 -0.39 -22.06 -17.89
N PHE A 48 0.89 -21.82 -17.55
CA PHE A 48 1.25 -20.79 -16.62
C PHE A 48 0.96 -19.41 -17.21
N PRO A 49 0.47 -18.43 -16.43
CA PRO A 49 0.31 -17.05 -16.88
C PRO A 49 1.59 -16.50 -17.47
N ALA A 50 1.47 -15.61 -18.48
CA ALA A 50 2.62 -15.01 -19.15
C ALA A 50 3.43 -14.09 -18.21
N ASP A 51 2.78 -13.55 -17.18
CA ASP A 51 3.33 -12.68 -16.13
C ASP A 51 3.72 -13.41 -14.85
N TYR A 52 3.81 -14.77 -14.91
CA TYR A 52 4.17 -15.56 -13.74
C TYR A 52 5.57 -15.22 -13.23
N GLN A 53 5.72 -15.09 -11.90
CA GLN A 53 6.97 -14.63 -11.24
C GLN A 53 8.20 -15.43 -11.65
N ALA A 54 8.08 -16.76 -11.81
CA ALA A 54 9.16 -17.59 -12.29
C ALA A 54 9.22 -17.55 -13.82
N LYS A 55 10.14 -16.75 -14.37
CA LYS A 55 10.35 -16.57 -15.83
C LYS A 55 10.54 -17.89 -16.59
N ASP A 56 11.09 -18.90 -15.93
CA ASP A 56 11.31 -20.21 -16.52
C ASP A 56 10.01 -21.02 -16.69
N LEU A 57 8.91 -20.60 -16.05
CA LEU A 57 7.60 -21.24 -16.11
C LEU A 57 6.58 -20.40 -16.88
N ALA A 58 6.76 -19.09 -16.94
CA ALA A 58 5.82 -18.16 -17.56
C ALA A 58 5.46 -18.56 -19.00
N GLY A 59 4.16 -18.64 -19.30
CA GLY A 59 3.60 -18.99 -20.60
C GLY A 59 3.84 -20.45 -21.04
N LYS A 60 4.36 -21.32 -20.16
CA LYS A 60 4.64 -22.72 -20.52
C LYS A 60 3.49 -23.65 -20.14
N LYS A 61 3.19 -24.56 -21.04
CA LYS A 61 2.23 -25.64 -20.81
C LYS A 61 2.83 -26.69 -19.88
N THR A 62 2.14 -26.96 -18.79
CA THR A 62 2.58 -27.89 -17.75
C THR A 62 1.57 -29.02 -17.57
N HIS A 63 2.07 -30.21 -17.53
CA HIS A 63 1.29 -31.41 -17.24
C HIS A 63 1.34 -31.71 -15.75
N PHE A 64 0.18 -31.77 -15.11
CA PHE A 64 0.02 -32.12 -13.70
C PHE A 64 -0.58 -33.53 -13.54
N SER A 65 0.00 -34.30 -12.64
CA SER A 65 -0.56 -35.53 -12.13
C SER A 65 -0.82 -35.37 -10.64
N ILE A 66 -2.07 -35.53 -10.23
CA ILE A 66 -2.51 -35.32 -8.84
C ILE A 66 -3.23 -36.56 -8.31
N GLU A 67 -3.16 -36.76 -7.01
CA GLU A 67 -3.93 -37.74 -6.25
C GLU A 67 -4.63 -37.05 -5.08
N ILE A 68 -5.93 -37.15 -4.98
CA ILE A 68 -6.73 -36.62 -3.88
C ILE A 68 -6.64 -37.54 -2.67
N LYS A 69 -5.92 -37.14 -1.65
CA LYS A 69 -5.79 -37.92 -0.40
C LYS A 69 -7.04 -37.83 0.46
N ASN A 70 -7.53 -36.60 0.67
CA ASN A 70 -8.69 -36.33 1.50
C ASN A 70 -9.49 -35.15 0.89
N VAL A 71 -10.80 -35.19 1.10
CA VAL A 71 -11.69 -34.08 0.84
C VAL A 71 -12.20 -33.57 2.20
N LYS A 72 -11.96 -32.26 2.49
CA LYS A 72 -12.36 -31.63 3.73
C LYS A 72 -13.42 -30.59 3.41
N GLU A 73 -14.37 -30.41 4.30
CA GLU A 73 -15.34 -29.34 4.25
C GLU A 73 -14.96 -28.25 5.23
N LYS A 74 -15.03 -26.99 4.81
CA LYS A 74 -14.76 -25.85 5.69
C LYS A 74 -16.01 -25.59 6.54
N VAL A 75 -15.95 -25.98 7.80
CA VAL A 75 -17.01 -25.71 8.77
C VAL A 75 -16.67 -24.41 9.49
N LEU A 76 -17.57 -23.43 9.36
CA LEU A 76 -17.43 -22.18 10.13
C LEU A 76 -17.82 -22.43 11.59
N PRO A 77 -17.05 -21.92 12.56
CA PRO A 77 -17.42 -22.03 13.95
C PRO A 77 -18.71 -21.27 14.25
N GLU A 78 -19.51 -21.77 15.17
CA GLU A 78 -20.68 -21.07 15.65
C GLU A 78 -20.27 -19.79 16.41
N LEU A 79 -21.05 -18.73 16.21
CA LEU A 79 -20.83 -17.44 16.89
C LEU A 79 -21.36 -17.53 18.33
N THR A 80 -20.63 -18.24 19.17
CA THR A 80 -20.93 -18.44 20.59
C THR A 80 -20.17 -17.44 21.46
N LYS A 81 -20.52 -17.37 22.74
CA LYS A 81 -19.79 -16.56 23.72
C LYS A 81 -18.33 -17.00 23.81
N GLU A 82 -18.09 -18.31 23.81
CA GLU A 82 -16.73 -18.89 23.86
C GLU A 82 -15.91 -18.48 22.62
N PHE A 83 -16.56 -18.30 21.46
CA PHE A 83 -15.92 -17.75 20.29
C PHE A 83 -15.46 -16.30 20.51
N ALA A 84 -16.32 -15.46 21.08
CA ALA A 84 -15.98 -14.06 21.39
C ALA A 84 -14.86 -13.96 22.42
N GLU A 85 -14.83 -14.83 23.42
CA GLU A 85 -13.80 -14.87 24.46
C GLU A 85 -12.40 -15.15 23.89
N LYS A 86 -12.28 -15.92 22.80
CA LYS A 86 -11.00 -16.13 22.10
C LYS A 86 -10.42 -14.84 21.53
N PHE A 87 -11.26 -13.85 21.26
CA PHE A 87 -10.87 -12.51 20.80
C PHE A 87 -10.87 -11.46 21.92
N GLY A 88 -10.94 -11.90 23.19
CA GLY A 88 -10.92 -11.03 24.36
C GLY A 88 -12.18 -10.18 24.53
N LYS A 89 -13.32 -10.67 24.01
CA LYS A 89 -14.62 -10.01 24.13
C LYS A 89 -15.58 -10.82 24.97
N SER A 90 -16.46 -10.15 25.70
CA SER A 90 -17.41 -10.80 26.63
C SER A 90 -18.64 -11.38 25.94
N SER A 91 -18.95 -10.91 24.72
CA SER A 91 -20.10 -11.36 23.94
C SER A 91 -19.88 -11.19 22.43
N ILE A 92 -20.72 -11.85 21.64
CA ILE A 92 -20.72 -11.71 20.18
C ILE A 92 -21.08 -10.29 19.74
N GLU A 93 -22.01 -9.65 20.47
CA GLU A 93 -22.41 -8.26 20.21
C GLU A 93 -21.22 -7.31 20.39
N GLU A 94 -20.46 -7.50 21.46
CA GLU A 94 -19.24 -6.72 21.73
C GLU A 94 -18.17 -6.97 20.66
N LEU A 95 -18.00 -8.22 20.23
CA LEU A 95 -17.06 -8.57 19.15
C LEU A 95 -17.49 -7.90 17.81
N LYS A 96 -18.78 -8.00 17.44
CA LYS A 96 -19.32 -7.36 16.24
C LYS A 96 -19.15 -5.85 16.30
N LYS A 97 -19.44 -5.24 17.46
CA LYS A 97 -19.26 -3.80 17.65
C LYS A 97 -17.79 -3.40 17.47
N ALA A 98 -16.86 -4.10 18.11
CA ALA A 98 -15.43 -3.80 17.98
C ALA A 98 -14.94 -3.88 16.53
N ILE A 99 -15.39 -4.90 15.77
CA ILE A 99 -15.06 -5.03 14.34
C ILE A 99 -15.70 -3.89 13.53
N SER A 100 -16.96 -3.57 13.81
CA SER A 100 -17.65 -2.47 13.14
C SER A 100 -16.99 -1.12 13.40
N ASP A 101 -16.59 -0.85 14.64
CA ASP A 101 -15.90 0.37 15.02
C ASP A 101 -14.53 0.45 14.31
N GLN A 102 -13.77 -0.64 14.27
CA GLN A 102 -12.50 -0.71 13.56
C GLN A 102 -12.65 -0.47 12.05
N LEU A 103 -13.62 -1.12 11.40
CA LEU A 103 -13.90 -0.91 9.99
C LEU A 103 -14.35 0.53 9.70
N SER A 104 -15.16 1.11 10.59
CA SER A 104 -15.60 2.50 10.47
C SER A 104 -14.44 3.48 10.58
N GLU A 105 -13.50 3.25 11.50
CA GLU A 105 -12.28 4.04 11.61
C GLU A 105 -11.41 3.93 10.36
N GLU A 106 -11.22 2.71 9.83
CA GLU A 106 -10.48 2.47 8.60
C GLU A 106 -11.12 3.19 7.40
N HIS A 107 -12.43 3.04 7.23
CA HIS A 107 -13.16 3.72 6.14
C HIS A 107 -13.11 5.24 6.27
N SER A 108 -13.22 5.77 7.49
CA SER A 108 -13.13 7.21 7.75
C SER A 108 -11.74 7.73 7.41
N TYR A 109 -10.69 6.99 7.77
CA TYR A 109 -9.32 7.34 7.41
C TYR A 109 -9.10 7.35 5.88
N MET A 110 -9.58 6.31 5.17
CA MET A 110 -9.51 6.26 3.71
C MET A 110 -10.27 7.42 3.05
N SER A 111 -11.47 7.74 3.57
CA SER A 111 -12.25 8.89 3.08
C SER A 111 -11.53 10.21 3.29
N LEU A 112 -10.83 10.37 4.41
CA LEU A 112 -10.02 11.56 4.70
C LEU A 112 -8.84 11.68 3.72
N LEU A 113 -8.16 10.57 3.42
CA LEU A 113 -7.07 10.56 2.42
C LEU A 113 -7.57 10.97 1.03
N ASP A 114 -8.72 10.42 0.60
CA ASP A 114 -9.34 10.78 -0.68
C ASP A 114 -9.75 12.26 -0.73
N ALA A 115 -10.34 12.76 0.36
CA ALA A 115 -10.70 14.18 0.48
C ALA A 115 -9.47 15.09 0.47
N LYS A 116 -8.41 14.73 1.21
CA LYS A 116 -7.13 15.46 1.22
C LYS A 116 -6.57 15.58 -0.19
N ARG A 117 -6.50 14.47 -0.92
CA ARG A 117 -6.04 14.47 -2.31
C ARG A 117 -6.85 15.42 -3.18
N LYS A 118 -8.19 15.31 -3.17
CA LYS A 118 -9.08 16.15 -3.97
C LYS A 118 -8.91 17.64 -3.67
N ILE A 119 -8.68 18.00 -2.41
CA ILE A 119 -8.39 19.38 -2.02
C ILE A 119 -7.05 19.82 -2.62
N LEU A 120 -5.99 19.02 -2.48
CA LEU A 120 -4.67 19.34 -2.99
C LEU A 120 -4.66 19.44 -4.52
N ASP A 121 -5.35 18.52 -5.23
CA ASP A 121 -5.52 18.58 -6.67
C ASP A 121 -6.21 19.87 -7.11
N LYS A 122 -7.30 20.21 -6.43
CA LYS A 122 -8.04 21.44 -6.71
C LYS A 122 -7.22 22.69 -6.46
N PHE A 123 -6.39 22.69 -5.43
CA PHE A 123 -5.47 23.77 -5.14
C PHE A 123 -4.39 23.89 -6.21
N ALA A 124 -3.77 22.79 -6.62
CA ALA A 124 -2.75 22.80 -7.67
C ALA A 124 -3.31 23.28 -9.03
N GLU A 125 -4.60 23.02 -9.31
CA GLU A 125 -5.26 23.53 -10.52
C GLU A 125 -5.65 25.01 -10.43
N SER A 126 -6.13 25.44 -9.26
CA SER A 126 -6.76 26.75 -9.10
C SER A 126 -5.76 27.86 -8.76
N PHE A 127 -4.69 27.52 -8.06
CA PHE A 127 -3.69 28.50 -7.64
C PHE A 127 -2.45 28.42 -8.52
N LYS A 128 -2.13 29.53 -9.17
CA LYS A 128 -0.92 29.69 -9.99
C LYS A 128 -0.20 30.95 -9.55
N PHE A 129 0.99 30.80 -9.05
CA PHE A 129 1.88 31.87 -8.68
C PHE A 129 3.33 31.48 -8.99
N ASP A 130 4.22 32.46 -9.02
CA ASP A 130 5.62 32.20 -9.29
C ASP A 130 6.27 31.45 -8.12
N ILE A 131 6.75 30.25 -8.42
CA ILE A 131 7.38 29.36 -7.45
C ILE A 131 8.89 29.65 -7.45
N PRO A 132 9.54 29.86 -6.28
CA PRO A 132 10.97 30.04 -6.21
C PRO A 132 11.73 28.82 -6.75
N GLN A 133 12.45 28.98 -7.86
CA GLN A 133 13.13 27.89 -8.55
C GLN A 133 14.14 27.16 -7.65
N GLY A 134 14.83 27.87 -6.75
CA GLY A 134 15.74 27.24 -5.79
C GLY A 134 15.07 26.23 -4.85
N LEU A 135 13.77 26.43 -4.50
CA LEU A 135 13.02 25.46 -3.70
C LEU A 135 12.65 24.23 -4.55
N VAL A 136 12.27 24.46 -5.80
CA VAL A 136 11.95 23.36 -6.74
C VAL A 136 13.17 22.49 -6.98
N GLU A 137 14.35 23.09 -7.18
CA GLU A 137 15.61 22.37 -7.36
C GLU A 137 16.00 21.54 -6.14
N LEU A 138 15.82 22.09 -4.93
CA LEU A 138 16.07 21.37 -3.68
C LEU A 138 15.12 20.17 -3.51
N GLU A 139 13.84 20.38 -3.75
CA GLU A 139 12.82 19.31 -3.66
C GLU A 139 13.08 18.24 -4.72
N PHE A 140 13.31 18.64 -5.98
CA PHE A 140 13.65 17.70 -7.05
C PHE A 140 14.89 16.86 -6.70
N LYS A 141 15.93 17.49 -6.17
CA LYS A 141 17.14 16.77 -5.78
C LYS A 141 16.85 15.74 -4.69
N SER A 142 16.07 16.10 -3.69
CA SER A 142 15.65 15.19 -2.60
C SER A 142 14.91 13.97 -3.13
N ILE A 143 13.89 14.19 -3.97
CA ILE A 143 13.09 13.12 -4.58
C ILE A 143 13.97 12.24 -5.47
N TRP A 144 14.83 12.86 -6.29
CA TRP A 144 15.68 12.15 -7.22
C TRP A 144 16.72 11.26 -6.52
N GLU A 145 17.33 11.75 -5.42
CA GLU A 145 18.26 10.96 -4.61
C GLU A 145 17.57 9.75 -3.95
N GLN A 146 16.34 9.92 -3.50
CA GLN A 146 15.55 8.82 -2.94
C GLN A 146 15.25 7.76 -4.00
N LEU A 147 14.74 8.18 -5.17
CA LEU A 147 14.45 7.28 -6.29
C LEU A 147 15.68 6.49 -6.72
N GLN A 148 16.84 7.15 -6.82
CA GLN A 148 18.10 6.48 -7.18
C GLN A 148 18.49 5.39 -6.16
N LYS A 149 18.30 5.63 -4.87
CA LYS A 149 18.54 4.64 -3.82
C LYS A 149 17.62 3.42 -3.96
N GLU A 150 16.33 3.65 -4.20
CA GLU A 150 15.34 2.59 -4.40
C GLU A 150 15.62 1.77 -5.66
N MET A 151 15.94 2.43 -6.77
CA MET A 151 16.34 1.76 -8.01
C MET A 151 17.63 0.94 -7.84
N ALA A 152 18.59 1.40 -7.06
CA ALA A 152 19.83 0.67 -6.78
C ALA A 152 19.58 -0.59 -5.95
N GLN A 153 18.56 -0.60 -5.10
CA GLN A 153 18.19 -1.76 -4.29
C GLN A 153 17.33 -2.80 -5.06
N SER A 154 16.55 -2.35 -6.05
CA SER A 154 15.55 -3.18 -6.74
C SER A 154 16.03 -3.79 -8.06
N SER A 155 17.15 -3.38 -8.66
CA SER A 155 17.56 -3.82 -10.00
C SER A 155 18.70 -4.82 -10.02
N PRO A 156 18.52 -6.01 -10.64
CA PRO A 156 19.65 -6.79 -11.18
C PRO A 156 20.20 -6.06 -12.41
N LYS A 157 21.53 -5.94 -12.44
CA LYS A 157 22.35 -5.23 -13.45
C LYS A 157 22.21 -5.81 -14.87
N THR A 158 21.14 -5.49 -15.60
CA THR A 158 21.10 -5.76 -17.05
C THR A 158 20.03 -4.91 -17.74
N LYS A 159 20.38 -3.70 -18.18
CA LYS A 159 19.66 -2.97 -19.23
C LYS A 159 20.63 -2.24 -20.14
N ASP A 160 20.35 -2.27 -21.46
CA ASP A 160 21.12 -1.60 -22.50
C ASP A 160 21.18 -0.08 -22.29
N LYS A 161 22.39 0.48 -22.33
CA LYS A 161 22.68 1.89 -22.00
C LYS A 161 21.94 2.96 -22.82
N LYS A 162 21.48 2.65 -24.03
CA LYS A 162 20.86 3.67 -24.92
C LYS A 162 19.34 3.84 -24.75
N GLU A 163 18.61 2.84 -24.31
CA GLU A 163 17.20 2.99 -23.91
C GLU A 163 17.10 3.68 -22.54
N SER A 164 18.04 3.41 -21.65
CA SER A 164 18.13 3.99 -20.32
C SER A 164 18.20 5.54 -20.28
N GLU A 165 18.93 6.18 -21.21
CA GLU A 165 19.10 7.67 -21.21
C GLU A 165 17.85 8.43 -21.62
N LYS A 166 17.05 7.90 -22.56
CA LYS A 166 15.77 8.52 -22.97
C LYS A 166 14.70 8.38 -21.90
N ASP A 167 14.69 7.23 -21.23
CA ASP A 167 13.78 6.96 -20.12
C ASP A 167 14.16 7.82 -18.89
N GLU A 168 15.43 7.99 -18.60
CA GLU A 168 15.91 8.86 -17.51
C GLU A 168 15.53 10.33 -17.74
N THR A 169 15.63 10.82 -18.97
CA THR A 169 15.27 12.22 -19.29
C THR A 169 13.77 12.47 -19.15
N LYS A 170 12.92 11.49 -19.53
CA LYS A 170 11.48 11.57 -19.32
C LYS A 170 11.14 11.53 -17.85
N LEU A 171 11.78 10.63 -17.13
CA LEU A 171 11.62 10.45 -15.70
C LEU A 171 11.99 11.72 -14.94
N LYS A 172 13.14 12.34 -15.23
CA LYS A 172 13.53 13.64 -14.65
C LYS A 172 12.48 14.72 -14.85
N LYS A 173 11.90 14.82 -16.07
CA LYS A 173 10.84 15.80 -16.35
C LYS A 173 9.55 15.53 -15.56
N GLN A 174 9.21 14.27 -15.33
CA GLN A 174 8.06 13.92 -14.49
C GLN A 174 8.31 14.32 -13.03
N TYR A 175 9.44 13.94 -12.48
CA TYR A 175 9.79 14.25 -11.09
C TYR A 175 10.00 15.75 -10.86
N GLN A 176 10.44 16.49 -11.86
CA GLN A 176 10.48 17.95 -11.78
C GLN A 176 9.10 18.58 -11.63
N LYS A 177 8.10 18.10 -12.39
CA LYS A 177 6.71 18.55 -12.23
C LYS A 177 6.14 18.21 -10.86
N ILE A 178 6.50 17.04 -10.33
CA ILE A 178 6.12 16.62 -8.98
C ILE A 178 6.73 17.57 -7.95
N ALA A 179 8.02 17.89 -8.07
CA ALA A 179 8.69 18.85 -7.20
C ALA A 179 8.04 20.23 -7.26
N GLU A 180 7.75 20.73 -8.47
CA GLU A 180 7.02 22.01 -8.66
C GLU A 180 5.67 21.98 -7.93
N ARG A 181 4.89 20.92 -8.10
CA ARG A 181 3.59 20.75 -7.44
C ARG A 181 3.73 20.69 -5.91
N ARG A 182 4.70 19.93 -5.39
CA ARG A 182 4.95 19.84 -3.95
C ARG A 182 5.33 21.19 -3.34
N VAL A 183 6.23 21.93 -3.99
CA VAL A 183 6.62 23.26 -3.52
C VAL A 183 5.43 24.22 -3.56
N LEU A 184 4.63 24.22 -4.64
CA LEU A 184 3.43 25.06 -4.74
C LEU A 184 2.47 24.79 -3.59
N LEU A 185 2.13 23.50 -3.39
CA LEU A 185 1.20 23.11 -2.34
C LEU A 185 1.75 23.38 -0.94
N GLY A 186 3.04 23.09 -0.72
CA GLY A 186 3.70 23.37 0.56
C GLY A 186 3.68 24.86 0.92
N LEU A 187 3.98 25.75 -0.03
CA LEU A 187 3.90 27.20 0.17
C LEU A 187 2.47 27.67 0.44
N LEU A 188 1.50 27.13 -0.32
CA LEU A 188 0.08 27.47 -0.13
C LEU A 188 -0.43 27.03 1.24
N LEU A 189 -0.15 25.79 1.64
CA LEU A 189 -0.56 25.27 2.95
C LEU A 189 0.16 26.02 4.09
N ALA A 190 1.44 26.35 3.93
CA ALA A 190 2.18 27.14 4.90
C ALA A 190 1.53 28.53 5.11
N GLU A 191 1.12 29.19 4.03
CA GLU A 191 0.47 30.49 4.13
C GLU A 191 -0.91 30.40 4.77
N ILE A 192 -1.75 29.42 4.39
CA ILE A 192 -3.05 29.18 5.02
C ILE A 192 -2.87 28.90 6.52
N GLY A 193 -1.91 28.04 6.86
CA GLY A 193 -1.65 27.71 8.24
C GLY A 193 -1.12 28.91 9.06
N ARG A 194 -0.29 29.76 8.46
CA ARG A 194 0.19 30.99 9.07
C ARG A 194 -0.95 31.95 9.35
N GLU A 195 -1.82 32.19 8.38
CA GLU A 195 -2.94 33.11 8.48
C GLU A 195 -3.97 32.68 9.54
N HIS A 196 -4.14 31.37 9.66
CA HIS A 196 -5.06 30.79 10.64
C HIS A 196 -4.40 30.33 11.94
N HIS A 197 -3.15 30.66 12.17
CA HIS A 197 -2.40 30.35 13.40
C HIS A 197 -2.34 28.86 13.71
N VAL A 198 -2.30 28.00 12.68
CA VAL A 198 -2.15 26.54 12.85
C VAL A 198 -0.75 26.25 13.39
N THR A 199 -0.68 25.54 14.50
CA THR A 199 0.59 25.14 15.12
C THR A 199 0.58 23.66 15.47
N VAL A 200 1.74 23.02 15.41
CA VAL A 200 1.92 21.64 15.89
C VAL A 200 2.41 21.70 17.34
N SER A 201 1.60 21.20 18.24
CA SER A 201 1.92 21.16 19.67
C SER A 201 3.01 20.13 19.96
N GLN A 202 3.69 20.28 21.10
CA GLN A 202 4.70 19.33 21.55
C GLN A 202 4.11 17.93 21.77
N LYS A 203 2.86 17.82 22.24
CA LYS A 203 2.17 16.54 22.44
C LYS A 203 1.91 15.79 21.12
N GLU A 204 1.56 16.51 20.05
CA GLU A 204 1.36 15.93 18.73
C GLU A 204 2.68 15.39 18.16
N LEU A 205 3.76 16.15 18.32
CA LEU A 205 5.09 15.71 17.93
C LEU A 205 5.54 14.48 18.72
N GLU A 206 5.36 14.45 20.04
CA GLU A 206 5.70 13.30 20.88
C GLU A 206 4.90 12.05 20.51
N LYS A 207 3.61 12.21 20.15
CA LYS A 207 2.78 11.12 19.63
C LYS A 207 3.35 10.57 18.32
N ALA A 208 3.75 11.45 17.39
CA ALA A 208 4.35 11.04 16.12
C ALA A 208 5.69 10.33 16.33
N ILE A 209 6.55 10.84 17.19
CA ILE A 209 7.82 10.17 17.56
C ILE A 209 7.54 8.79 18.14
N THR A 210 6.53 8.66 19.02
CA THR A 210 6.17 7.37 19.63
C THR A 210 5.68 6.38 18.56
N GLN A 211 4.91 6.83 17.57
CA GLN A 211 4.47 6.00 16.45
C GLN A 211 5.65 5.54 15.59
N GLU A 212 6.59 6.45 15.33
CA GLU A 212 7.78 6.14 14.55
C GLU A 212 8.69 5.13 15.28
N VAL A 213 8.89 5.31 16.58
CA VAL A 213 9.66 4.37 17.42
C VAL A 213 9.11 2.94 17.36
N ARG A 214 7.78 2.77 17.31
CA ARG A 214 7.13 1.46 17.22
C ARG A 214 7.45 0.68 15.94
N LYS A 215 7.90 1.34 14.89
CA LYS A 215 8.30 0.69 13.63
C LYS A 215 9.64 -0.04 13.73
N TYR A 216 10.42 0.20 14.80
CA TYR A 216 11.76 -0.33 14.98
C TYR A 216 11.88 -1.14 16.29
N PRO A 217 11.28 -2.36 16.37
CA PRO A 217 11.34 -3.21 17.56
C PRO A 217 12.79 -3.55 17.93
N GLY A 218 13.15 -3.39 19.20
CA GLY A 218 14.50 -3.62 19.72
C GLY A 218 15.48 -2.45 19.52
N MET A 219 15.06 -1.35 18.87
CA MET A 219 15.86 -0.14 18.69
C MET A 219 15.17 1.13 19.21
N GLU A 220 14.12 0.95 20.00
CA GLU A 220 13.20 2.01 20.44
C GLU A 220 13.95 3.18 21.08
N GLN A 221 14.89 2.89 21.98
CA GLN A 221 15.65 3.93 22.67
C GLN A 221 16.55 4.72 21.71
N LYS A 222 17.21 4.04 20.78
CA LYS A 222 18.08 4.71 19.79
C LYS A 222 17.31 5.64 18.87
N VAL A 223 16.13 5.21 18.42
CA VAL A 223 15.25 6.01 17.57
C VAL A 223 14.72 7.21 18.34
N LEU A 224 14.33 7.01 19.60
CA LEU A 224 13.86 8.09 20.48
C LEU A 224 14.96 9.15 20.70
N ASP A 225 16.19 8.72 21.01
CA ASP A 225 17.33 9.62 21.23
C ASP A 225 17.73 10.36 19.94
N TYR A 226 17.63 9.71 18.79
CA TYR A 226 17.82 10.35 17.48
C TYR A 226 16.85 11.51 17.27
N TYR A 227 15.54 11.28 17.48
CA TYR A 227 14.55 12.36 17.32
C TYR A 227 14.70 13.46 18.39
N ARG A 228 15.13 13.13 19.61
CA ARG A 228 15.37 14.13 20.66
C ARG A 228 16.53 15.06 20.35
N SER A 229 17.58 14.53 19.75
CA SER A 229 18.81 15.29 19.44
C SER A 229 18.83 15.93 18.05
N ASN A 230 17.92 15.54 17.14
CA ASN A 230 17.94 15.97 15.75
C ASN A 230 16.72 16.85 15.43
N THR A 231 16.93 18.18 15.43
CA THR A 231 15.89 19.16 15.12
C THR A 231 15.35 19.05 13.70
N GLN A 232 16.19 18.64 12.74
CA GLN A 232 15.78 18.43 11.35
C GLN A 232 14.85 17.22 11.23
N ALA A 233 15.15 16.12 11.94
CA ALA A 233 14.27 14.96 12.00
C ALA A 233 12.92 15.31 12.66
N GLN A 234 12.93 16.12 13.73
CA GLN A 234 11.69 16.63 14.31
C GLN A 234 10.89 17.50 13.33
N ALA A 235 11.57 18.37 12.57
CA ALA A 235 10.90 19.20 11.56
C ALA A 235 10.25 18.34 10.46
N ALA A 236 10.91 17.26 10.02
CA ALA A 236 10.36 16.31 9.06
C ALA A 236 9.10 15.60 9.59
N LEU A 237 9.01 15.33 10.90
CA LEU A 237 7.78 14.79 11.51
C LEU A 237 6.70 15.87 11.73
N ARG A 238 7.10 17.13 11.92
CA ARG A 238 6.13 18.23 12.10
C ARG A 238 5.40 18.58 10.81
N ALA A 239 6.08 18.50 9.67
CA ALA A 239 5.53 18.91 8.38
C ALA A 239 4.22 18.18 8.03
N PRO A 240 4.14 16.84 8.01
CA PRO A 240 2.89 16.14 7.72
C PRO A 240 1.78 16.43 8.76
N ILE A 241 2.13 16.57 10.05
CA ILE A 241 1.15 16.92 11.08
C ILE A 241 0.56 18.32 10.82
N PHE A 242 1.41 19.26 10.46
CA PHE A 242 0.97 20.61 10.13
C PHE A 242 0.04 20.60 8.90
N GLU A 243 0.42 19.91 7.83
CA GLU A 243 -0.40 19.76 6.63
C GLU A 243 -1.76 19.16 6.94
N ASP A 244 -1.81 18.08 7.70
CA ASP A 244 -3.07 17.44 8.11
C ASP A 244 -3.96 18.40 8.88
N LYS A 245 -3.41 19.18 9.81
CA LYS A 245 -4.15 20.20 10.57
C LYS A 245 -4.69 21.32 9.67
N VAL A 246 -3.93 21.73 8.65
CA VAL A 246 -4.40 22.73 7.68
C VAL A 246 -5.52 22.15 6.82
N ILE A 247 -5.40 20.91 6.39
CA ILE A 247 -6.45 20.22 5.64
C ILE A 247 -7.72 20.04 6.50
N GLU A 248 -7.58 19.65 7.76
CA GLU A 248 -8.72 19.57 8.70
C GLU A 248 -9.42 20.94 8.86
N LEU A 249 -8.65 22.02 8.98
CA LEU A 249 -9.20 23.37 9.03
C LEU A 249 -9.98 23.72 7.75
N ILE A 250 -9.45 23.35 6.59
CA ILE A 250 -10.11 23.56 5.30
C ILE A 250 -11.41 22.77 5.22
N LEU A 251 -11.39 21.50 5.62
CA LEU A 251 -12.58 20.65 5.66
C LEU A 251 -13.66 21.19 6.59
N GLN A 252 -13.28 21.74 7.74
CA GLN A 252 -14.23 22.36 8.67
C GLN A 252 -14.93 23.60 8.08
N LYS A 253 -14.28 24.31 7.16
CA LYS A 253 -14.81 25.51 6.51
C LYS A 253 -15.46 25.26 5.16
N ALA A 254 -15.18 24.11 4.55
CA ALA A 254 -15.67 23.74 3.24
C ALA A 254 -17.11 23.21 3.29
N THR A 255 -17.87 23.43 2.21
CA THR A 255 -19.12 22.72 1.98
C THR A 255 -18.81 21.33 1.46
N ILE A 256 -19.02 20.32 2.27
CA ILE A 256 -18.73 18.93 1.94
C ILE A 256 -19.97 18.29 1.30
N ASN A 257 -19.81 17.76 0.09
CA ASN A 257 -20.82 16.94 -0.56
C ASN A 257 -20.44 15.46 -0.39
N GLU A 258 -21.08 14.77 0.53
CA GLU A 258 -20.85 13.36 0.77
C GLU A 258 -21.48 12.52 -0.34
N LYS A 259 -20.73 11.54 -0.85
CA LYS A 259 -21.19 10.53 -1.78
C LYS A 259 -20.97 9.15 -1.18
N GLN A 260 -22.04 8.36 -1.11
CA GLN A 260 -21.90 6.95 -0.75
C GLN A 260 -21.26 6.17 -1.90
N VAL A 261 -20.20 5.46 -1.59
CA VAL A 261 -19.47 4.61 -2.54
C VAL A 261 -19.24 3.24 -1.89
N SER A 262 -19.01 2.22 -2.71
CA SER A 262 -18.59 0.91 -2.19
C SER A 262 -17.15 0.97 -1.63
N PHE A 263 -16.84 0.06 -0.71
CA PHE A 263 -15.46 -0.06 -0.20
C PHE A 263 -14.44 -0.30 -1.32
N ALA A 264 -14.80 -1.08 -2.34
CA ALA A 264 -13.93 -1.34 -3.48
C ALA A 264 -13.63 -0.06 -4.29
N GLU A 265 -14.61 0.82 -4.46
CA GLU A 265 -14.40 2.12 -5.13
C GLU A 265 -13.55 3.07 -4.30
N LEU A 266 -13.79 3.13 -2.98
CA LEU A 266 -12.98 3.94 -2.07
C LEU A 266 -11.54 3.45 -2.04
N LYS A 267 -11.33 2.15 -1.91
CA LYS A 267 -10.00 1.53 -1.95
C LYS A 267 -9.27 1.82 -3.25
N LYS A 268 -9.94 1.66 -4.40
CA LYS A 268 -9.35 1.98 -5.71
C LYS A 268 -8.92 3.44 -5.81
N SER A 269 -9.72 4.37 -5.25
CA SER A 269 -9.36 5.80 -5.21
C SER A 269 -8.11 6.04 -4.36
N VAL A 270 -8.00 5.38 -3.21
CA VAL A 270 -6.84 5.50 -2.31
C VAL A 270 -5.60 4.78 -2.86
N ASP A 271 -5.75 3.57 -3.42
CA ASP A 271 -4.63 2.83 -4.04
C ASP A 271 -4.00 3.61 -5.20
N ALA A 272 -4.81 4.37 -5.97
CA ALA A 272 -4.31 5.27 -7.00
C ALA A 272 -3.44 6.41 -6.41
N ILE A 273 -3.73 6.86 -5.17
CA ILE A 273 -2.91 7.84 -4.44
C ILE A 273 -1.55 7.23 -4.10
N THR A 274 -1.57 6.04 -3.51
CA THR A 274 -0.34 5.35 -3.08
C THR A 274 0.60 5.08 -4.26
N GLN A 275 0.05 4.67 -5.41
CA GLN A 275 0.86 4.49 -6.63
C GLN A 275 1.43 5.80 -7.20
N GLU A 276 0.70 6.91 -7.11
CA GLU A 276 1.21 8.21 -7.51
C GLU A 276 2.26 8.73 -6.52
N ASP A 277 2.10 8.48 -5.22
CA ASP A 277 3.06 8.86 -4.18
C ASP A 277 4.30 7.95 -4.18
N GLU A 278 4.19 6.66 -4.48
CA GLU A 278 5.32 5.74 -4.67
C GLU A 278 6.08 6.01 -5.97
N HIS A 279 5.43 6.59 -6.97
CA HIS A 279 6.04 7.06 -8.20
C HIS A 279 6.29 8.58 -8.19
N SER A 280 6.00 9.23 -7.06
CA SER A 280 6.23 10.64 -6.73
C SER A 280 7.24 10.77 -5.61
#